data_5b988fb5ed8b440aa2810a636d02e14d
#
_entry.id   5b988fb5ed8b440aa2810a636d02e14d
#
_cell.length_a   1.000
_cell.length_b   1.000
_cell.length_c   1.000
_cell.angle_alpha   90.00
_cell.angle_beta   90.00
_cell.angle_gamma   90.00
#
_symmetry.space_group_name_H-M   'P 1'
#
loop_
_entity.id
_entity.type
_entity.pdbx_description
1 polymer ?
#
loop_
_entity_poly.entity_id
_entity_poly.type
_entity_poly.pdbx_seq_one_letter_code
_entity_poly.pdbx_strand_id
1 'polypeptide(L)'
;MKFIVGIVIAVAMVCGVYTTNSITESIDKTSNNTVTTQTDNNYNKRILGGWESSASGGSYYVFNNDNTYYWYESSSNLNDNYYKGNMEILHGTDAMDELGITLEQVTTVMSNSNYKVGINNIYCIKLNPTYLISGGVDKTNTLTDKFNMKLLFVYVDENNAQAYNYTTNDTYYLVKK
;
A
#
# COMPACT_ATOMS: atom_id res chain seq x y z
N MET A 1 -20.63 -20.05 20.01
CA MET A 1 -19.48 -19.41 20.64
C MET A 1 -18.26 -19.77 19.80
N LYS A 2 -17.89 -18.94 18.82
CA LYS A 2 -16.74 -19.18 17.94
C LYS A 2 -15.66 -18.19 18.34
N PHE A 3 -14.56 -18.69 18.86
CA PHE A 3 -13.38 -17.90 19.20
C PHE A 3 -12.67 -17.49 17.89
N ILE A 4 -12.63 -16.19 17.61
CA ILE A 4 -11.77 -15.63 16.58
C ILE A 4 -10.42 -15.43 17.25
N VAL A 5 -9.45 -16.28 16.90
CA VAL A 5 -8.07 -16.09 17.30
C VAL A 5 -7.48 -15.03 16.37
N GLY A 6 -7.43 -13.79 16.85
CA GLY A 6 -6.67 -12.72 16.21
C GLY A 6 -5.18 -12.98 16.43
N ILE A 7 -4.48 -13.36 15.36
CA ILE A 7 -3.02 -13.42 15.39
C ILE A 7 -2.50 -11.99 15.27
N VAL A 8 -2.08 -11.44 16.40
CA VAL A 8 -1.29 -10.20 16.46
C VAL A 8 0.13 -10.58 16.08
N ILE A 9 0.55 -10.29 14.86
CA ILE A 9 1.95 -10.41 14.45
C ILE A 9 2.65 -9.12 14.84
N ALA A 10 3.31 -9.12 16.00
CA ALA A 10 4.22 -8.07 16.38
C ALA A 10 5.50 -8.22 15.53
N VAL A 11 5.69 -7.35 14.54
CA VAL A 11 6.95 -7.21 13.83
C VAL A 11 7.93 -6.48 14.75
N ALA A 12 8.81 -7.23 15.42
CA ALA A 12 9.91 -6.64 16.16
C ALA A 12 10.92 -6.05 15.14
N MET A 13 10.98 -4.73 15.05
CA MET A 13 12.07 -4.05 14.36
C MET A 13 13.36 -4.25 15.14
N VAL A 14 14.24 -5.11 14.64
CA VAL A 14 15.64 -5.14 15.09
C VAL A 14 16.38 -4.07 14.31
N CYS A 15 16.65 -2.93 14.94
CA CYS A 15 17.58 -1.93 14.43
C CYS A 15 18.99 -2.51 14.50
N GLY A 16 19.44 -3.15 13.42
CA GLY A 16 20.84 -3.52 13.23
C GLY A 16 21.62 -2.32 12.71
N VAL A 17 22.52 -1.79 13.54
CA VAL A 17 23.50 -0.79 13.12
C VAL A 17 24.56 -1.52 12.29
N TYR A 18 24.54 -1.32 10.97
CA TYR A 18 25.62 -1.79 10.11
C TYR A 18 26.63 -0.66 9.90
N THR A 19 27.84 -0.88 10.36
CA THR A 19 29.01 -0.05 10.04
C THR A 19 29.39 -0.29 8.58
N THR A 20 29.29 0.73 7.77
CA THR A 20 29.71 0.72 6.36
C THR A 20 31.23 0.80 6.26
N ASN A 21 31.86 -0.27 5.75
CA ASN A 21 33.21 -0.19 5.18
C ASN A 21 33.08 0.32 3.74
N SER A 22 33.62 1.51 3.53
CA SER A 22 33.70 2.14 2.21
C SER A 22 34.70 1.39 1.31
N ILE A 23 34.21 0.76 0.26
CA ILE A 23 35.02 0.38 -0.90
C ILE A 23 34.68 1.36 -2.02
N THR A 24 35.67 2.21 -2.33
CA THR A 24 35.61 3.16 -3.43
C THR A 24 35.93 2.41 -4.72
N GLU A 25 34.92 2.05 -5.52
CA GLU A 25 35.10 1.74 -6.93
C GLU A 25 34.43 2.82 -7.78
N SER A 26 35.26 3.51 -8.54
CA SER A 26 34.86 4.49 -9.55
C SER A 26 34.20 3.77 -10.71
N ILE A 27 32.87 3.93 -10.88
CA ILE A 27 32.16 3.50 -12.07
C ILE A 27 31.81 4.75 -12.90
N ASP A 28 32.33 4.73 -14.12
CA ASP A 28 32.11 5.69 -15.19
C ASP A 28 30.61 5.95 -15.43
N LYS A 29 30.19 7.20 -15.24
CA LYS A 29 28.84 7.65 -15.61
C LYS A 29 28.80 8.00 -17.09
N THR A 30 28.45 7.08 -17.94
CA THR A 30 27.90 7.42 -19.26
C THR A 30 26.98 6.28 -19.74
N SER A 31 25.71 6.37 -19.45
CA SER A 31 24.69 5.77 -20.32
C SER A 31 23.32 6.39 -20.03
N ASN A 32 22.78 7.00 -21.07
CA ASN A 32 21.42 7.53 -21.16
C ASN A 32 20.39 6.46 -20.82
N ASN A 33 19.62 6.65 -19.76
CA ASN A 33 18.45 5.84 -19.47
C ASN A 33 17.16 6.63 -19.71
N THR A 34 16.68 6.53 -20.96
CA THR A 34 15.31 6.92 -21.34
C THR A 34 14.50 5.64 -21.62
N VAL A 35 14.34 4.75 -20.64
CA VAL A 35 13.59 3.48 -20.83
C VAL A 35 12.57 3.19 -19.72
N THR A 36 12.49 4.01 -18.66
CA THR A 36 11.75 3.62 -17.45
C THR A 36 10.24 3.94 -17.47
N THR A 37 9.75 4.81 -18.37
CA THR A 37 8.38 5.37 -18.22
C THR A 37 7.25 4.49 -18.78
N GLN A 38 7.52 3.55 -19.67
CA GLN A 38 6.45 2.71 -20.27
C GLN A 38 6.15 1.44 -19.46
N THR A 39 7.14 0.89 -18.77
CA THR A 39 6.95 -0.35 -18.00
C THR A 39 6.17 -0.08 -16.71
N ASP A 40 6.44 1.03 -16.03
CA ASP A 40 5.79 1.41 -14.77
C ASP A 40 4.30 1.69 -14.93
N ASN A 41 3.91 2.33 -16.04
CA ASN A 41 2.50 2.61 -16.34
C ASN A 41 1.64 1.34 -16.49
N ASN A 42 2.22 0.22 -16.91
CA ASN A 42 1.47 -1.02 -17.10
C ASN A 42 1.25 -1.75 -15.77
N TYR A 43 2.21 -1.71 -14.84
CA TYR A 43 2.05 -2.30 -13.52
C TYR A 43 1.05 -1.53 -12.67
N ASN A 44 1.10 -0.20 -12.69
CA ASN A 44 0.18 0.64 -11.94
C ASN A 44 -1.29 0.41 -12.31
N LYS A 45 -1.58 0.09 -13.58
CA LYS A 45 -2.96 -0.24 -14.03
C LYS A 45 -3.59 -1.42 -13.30
N ARG A 46 -2.79 -2.38 -12.80
CA ARG A 46 -3.30 -3.56 -12.10
C ARG A 46 -4.03 -3.22 -10.81
N ILE A 47 -3.54 -2.19 -10.10
CA ILE A 47 -4.10 -1.81 -8.81
C ILE A 47 -5.21 -0.77 -8.92
N LEU A 48 -5.42 -0.16 -10.10
CA LEU A 48 -6.50 0.80 -10.30
C LEU A 48 -7.88 0.14 -10.18
N GLY A 49 -8.86 0.92 -9.73
CA GLY A 49 -10.24 0.48 -9.49
C GLY A 49 -10.57 0.31 -8.03
N GLY A 50 -11.66 -0.39 -7.76
CA GLY A 50 -12.18 -0.57 -6.41
C GLY A 50 -11.62 -1.81 -5.72
N TRP A 51 -11.26 -1.68 -4.43
CA TRP A 51 -10.76 -2.76 -3.58
C TRP A 51 -11.45 -2.74 -2.24
N GLU A 52 -12.18 -3.80 -1.91
CA GLU A 52 -12.91 -3.93 -0.66
C GLU A 52 -12.20 -4.88 0.30
N SER A 53 -12.11 -4.52 1.57
CA SER A 53 -11.67 -5.43 2.60
C SER A 53 -12.62 -6.63 2.71
N SER A 54 -12.06 -7.85 2.73
CA SER A 54 -12.86 -9.08 2.88
C SER A 54 -13.48 -9.24 4.28
N ALA A 55 -13.09 -8.39 5.26
CA ALA A 55 -13.74 -8.36 6.55
C ALA A 55 -15.14 -7.74 6.44
N SER A 56 -16.10 -8.31 7.15
CA SER A 56 -17.49 -7.78 7.18
C SER A 56 -17.51 -6.32 7.64
N GLY A 57 -18.08 -5.44 6.82
CA GLY A 57 -18.10 -4.00 7.07
C GLY A 57 -16.75 -3.31 6.84
N GLY A 58 -15.87 -3.96 6.05
CA GLY A 58 -14.51 -3.48 5.82
C GLY A 58 -14.43 -2.28 4.89
N SER A 59 -13.29 -1.60 4.98
CA SER A 59 -12.96 -0.42 4.18
C SER A 59 -12.98 -0.71 2.68
N TYR A 60 -13.33 0.31 1.91
CA TYR A 60 -13.35 0.25 0.47
C TYR A 60 -12.47 1.36 -0.11
N TYR A 61 -11.48 0.97 -0.91
CA TYR A 61 -10.56 1.87 -1.61
C TYR A 61 -10.92 1.95 -3.08
N VAL A 62 -10.83 3.13 -3.66
CA VAL A 62 -10.94 3.35 -5.11
C VAL A 62 -9.71 4.12 -5.56
N PHE A 63 -8.87 3.49 -6.37
CA PHE A 63 -7.68 4.09 -6.96
C PHE A 63 -7.95 4.49 -8.41
N ASN A 64 -7.85 5.79 -8.72
CA ASN A 64 -8.19 6.34 -10.02
C ASN A 64 -6.95 6.55 -10.89
N ASN A 65 -7.14 6.56 -12.20
CA ASN A 65 -6.06 6.73 -13.19
C ASN A 65 -5.45 8.14 -13.21
N ASP A 66 -6.09 9.11 -12.57
CA ASP A 66 -5.64 10.51 -12.45
C ASP A 66 -4.84 10.78 -11.17
N ASN A 67 -4.33 9.74 -10.52
CA ASN A 67 -3.64 9.78 -9.24
C ASN A 67 -4.49 10.33 -8.09
N THR A 68 -5.79 10.20 -8.17
CA THR A 68 -6.70 10.46 -7.05
C THR A 68 -7.20 9.15 -6.44
N TYR A 69 -7.64 9.23 -5.19
CA TYR A 69 -8.25 8.08 -4.52
C TYR A 69 -9.47 8.48 -3.71
N TYR A 70 -10.30 7.47 -3.43
CA TYR A 70 -11.29 7.49 -2.35
C TYR A 70 -11.02 6.36 -1.38
N TRP A 71 -11.24 6.62 -0.12
CA TRP A 71 -11.37 5.62 0.93
C TRP A 71 -12.71 5.81 1.60
N TYR A 72 -13.46 4.74 1.70
CA TYR A 72 -14.73 4.68 2.40
C TYR A 72 -14.63 3.73 3.58
N GLU A 73 -15.30 4.06 4.68
CA GLU A 73 -15.40 3.18 5.84
C GLU A 73 -16.10 1.86 5.48
N SER A 74 -17.06 1.90 4.55
CA SER A 74 -17.77 0.73 4.05
C SER A 74 -18.19 0.92 2.59
N SER A 75 -18.16 -0.16 1.80
CA SER A 75 -18.67 -0.17 0.43
C SER A 75 -20.21 -0.06 0.35
N SER A 76 -20.92 -0.35 1.42
CA SER A 76 -22.39 -0.25 1.50
C SER A 76 -22.89 1.17 1.78
N ASN A 77 -22.00 2.07 2.25
CA ASN A 77 -22.34 3.46 2.51
C ASN A 77 -21.20 4.39 2.08
N LEU A 78 -21.35 4.99 0.90
CA LEU A 78 -20.35 5.84 0.27
C LEU A 78 -20.49 7.34 0.62
N ASN A 79 -21.44 7.72 1.49
CA ASN A 79 -21.74 9.12 1.72
C ASN A 79 -21.39 9.63 3.12
N ASP A 80 -21.34 8.74 4.12
CA ASP A 80 -21.27 9.17 5.53
C ASP A 80 -19.85 9.33 6.04
N ASN A 81 -18.96 8.38 5.68
CA ASN A 81 -17.58 8.40 6.16
C ASN A 81 -16.61 8.06 5.02
N TYR A 82 -15.92 9.07 4.52
CA TYR A 82 -14.93 8.87 3.47
C TYR A 82 -13.86 9.94 3.45
N TYR A 83 -12.70 9.56 2.90
CA TYR A 83 -11.64 10.47 2.46
C TYR A 83 -11.58 10.47 0.94
N LYS A 84 -11.19 11.60 0.36
CA LYS A 84 -10.64 11.66 -0.98
C LYS A 84 -9.38 12.51 -1.00
N GLY A 85 -8.48 12.24 -1.93
CA GLY A 85 -7.24 12.98 -2.04
C GLY A 85 -6.37 12.51 -3.18
N ASN A 86 -5.10 12.85 -3.09
CA ASN A 86 -4.09 12.45 -4.05
C ASN A 86 -3.36 11.20 -3.60
N MET A 87 -2.93 10.39 -4.55
CA MET A 87 -2.10 9.22 -4.29
C MET A 87 -0.82 9.26 -5.12
N GLU A 88 0.21 8.63 -4.57
CA GLU A 88 1.45 8.28 -5.26
C GLU A 88 1.63 6.77 -5.20
N ILE A 89 1.96 6.16 -6.33
CA ILE A 89 2.17 4.71 -6.46
C ILE A 89 3.62 4.48 -6.83
N LEU A 90 4.35 3.81 -5.95
CA LEU A 90 5.68 3.26 -6.22
C LEU A 90 5.57 1.75 -6.41
N HIS A 91 6.44 1.16 -7.23
CA HIS A 91 6.36 -0.23 -7.62
C HIS A 91 7.72 -0.92 -7.53
N GLY A 92 7.71 -2.21 -7.18
CA GLY A 92 8.91 -3.04 -7.19
C GLY A 92 9.99 -2.57 -6.21
N THR A 93 11.20 -2.33 -6.71
CA THR A 93 12.33 -1.88 -5.89
C THR A 93 12.05 -0.54 -5.22
N ASP A 94 11.51 0.43 -5.96
CA ASP A 94 11.21 1.77 -5.42
C ASP A 94 10.20 1.70 -4.28
N ALA A 95 9.21 0.79 -4.38
CA ALA A 95 8.25 0.54 -3.32
C ALA A 95 8.92 -0.04 -2.06
N MET A 96 9.83 -0.99 -2.23
CA MET A 96 10.55 -1.61 -1.12
C MET A 96 11.50 -0.62 -0.44
N ASP A 97 12.21 0.18 -1.22
CA ASP A 97 13.13 1.22 -0.71
C ASP A 97 12.35 2.28 0.10
N GLU A 98 11.21 2.75 -0.42
CA GLU A 98 10.34 3.72 0.27
C GLU A 98 9.79 3.17 1.60
N LEU A 99 9.53 1.86 1.66
CA LEU A 99 9.00 1.18 2.84
C LEU A 99 10.10 0.70 3.80
N GLY A 100 11.37 0.68 3.36
CA GLY A 100 12.49 0.15 4.12
C GLY A 100 12.37 -1.36 4.38
N ILE A 101 11.85 -2.12 3.41
CA ILE A 101 11.61 -3.57 3.51
C ILE A 101 12.34 -4.35 2.43
N THR A 102 12.56 -5.65 2.69
CA THR A 102 13.14 -6.58 1.73
C THR A 102 12.08 -7.53 1.15
N LEU A 103 12.36 -8.10 -0.02
CA LEU A 103 11.51 -9.14 -0.61
C LEU A 103 11.36 -10.35 0.31
N GLU A 104 12.41 -10.72 1.05
CA GLU A 104 12.38 -11.81 2.00
C GLU A 104 11.38 -11.55 3.15
N GLN A 105 11.37 -10.32 3.69
CA GLN A 105 10.41 -9.91 4.72
C GLN A 105 8.97 -10.01 4.21
N VAL A 106 8.69 -9.50 3.00
CA VAL A 106 7.35 -9.61 2.40
C VAL A 106 6.97 -11.07 2.18
N THR A 107 7.88 -11.88 1.63
CA THR A 107 7.65 -13.30 1.37
C THR A 107 7.38 -14.06 2.67
N THR A 108 8.09 -13.74 3.76
CA THR A 108 7.90 -14.37 5.07
C THR A 108 6.52 -14.08 5.63
N VAL A 109 6.05 -12.84 5.55
CA VAL A 109 4.70 -12.45 5.99
C VAL A 109 3.62 -13.13 5.15
N MET A 110 3.87 -13.28 3.84
CA MET A 110 2.96 -13.93 2.89
C MET A 110 3.07 -15.45 2.84
N SER A 111 4.02 -16.06 3.56
CA SER A 111 4.32 -17.51 3.48
C SER A 111 3.16 -18.40 3.92
N ASN A 112 2.19 -17.87 4.65
CA ASN A 112 0.95 -18.58 5.01
C ASN A 112 -0.07 -18.61 3.86
N SER A 113 0.18 -17.93 2.76
CA SER A 113 -0.59 -18.00 1.52
C SER A 113 0.16 -18.90 0.54
N ASN A 114 -0.53 -19.74 -0.21
CA ASN A 114 0.05 -20.54 -1.29
C ASN A 114 0.55 -19.66 -2.47
N TYR A 115 0.70 -18.35 -2.24
CA TYR A 115 1.07 -17.36 -3.24
C TYR A 115 2.56 -17.01 -3.17
N LYS A 116 3.25 -17.15 -4.31
CA LYS A 116 4.65 -16.77 -4.42
C LYS A 116 4.77 -15.28 -4.78
N VAL A 117 5.18 -14.48 -3.81
CA VAL A 117 5.41 -13.04 -4.04
C VAL A 117 6.64 -12.83 -4.91
N GLY A 118 6.47 -12.07 -5.99
CA GLY A 118 7.57 -11.52 -6.80
C GLY A 118 7.69 -10.01 -6.58
N ILE A 119 8.86 -9.45 -6.87
CA ILE A 119 9.10 -8.00 -6.76
C ILE A 119 8.08 -7.17 -7.54
N ASN A 120 7.63 -7.66 -8.69
CA ASN A 120 6.63 -7.01 -9.55
C ASN A 120 5.19 -7.06 -9.00
N ASN A 121 4.99 -7.61 -7.81
CA ASN A 121 3.70 -7.65 -7.13
C ASN A 121 3.66 -6.70 -5.94
N ILE A 122 4.76 -6.00 -5.65
CA ILE A 122 4.91 -5.12 -4.49
C ILE A 122 4.72 -3.67 -4.89
N TYR A 123 3.85 -2.98 -4.18
CA TYR A 123 3.57 -1.56 -4.34
C TYR A 123 3.63 -0.84 -2.99
N CYS A 124 4.11 0.39 -3.00
CA CYS A 124 3.89 1.36 -1.93
C CYS A 124 2.89 2.39 -2.44
N ILE A 125 1.76 2.52 -1.76
CA ILE A 125 0.73 3.51 -2.08
C ILE A 125 0.70 4.53 -0.96
N LYS A 126 1.08 5.78 -1.29
CA LYS A 126 0.97 6.92 -0.38
C LYS A 126 -0.34 7.63 -0.65
N LEU A 127 -1.14 7.83 0.38
CA LEU A 127 -2.47 8.43 0.31
C LEU A 127 -2.47 9.73 1.12
N ASN A 128 -2.68 10.86 0.44
CA ASN A 128 -2.72 12.18 1.04
C ASN A 128 -4.14 12.74 0.93
N PRO A 129 -4.97 12.65 1.98
CA PRO A 129 -6.33 13.12 1.95
C PRO A 129 -6.38 14.65 1.86
N THR A 130 -7.23 15.15 0.98
CA THR A 130 -7.51 16.59 0.80
C THR A 130 -8.95 16.94 1.15
N TYR A 131 -9.76 15.94 1.44
CA TYR A 131 -11.16 16.10 1.79
C TYR A 131 -11.63 14.98 2.71
N LEU A 132 -12.47 15.33 3.70
CA LEU A 132 -13.01 14.41 4.69
C LEU A 132 -14.49 14.68 4.93
N ILE A 133 -15.31 13.62 4.82
CA ILE A 133 -16.66 13.55 5.37
C ILE A 133 -16.66 12.58 6.55
N SER A 134 -17.27 12.99 7.65
CA SER A 134 -17.46 12.13 8.82
C SER A 134 -18.85 12.34 9.40
N GLY A 135 -19.62 11.25 9.49
CA GLY A 135 -21.03 11.28 9.88
C GLY A 135 -21.88 12.15 8.94
N GLY A 136 -21.58 12.13 7.62
CA GLY A 136 -22.25 12.95 6.61
C GLY A 136 -21.92 14.45 6.66
N VAL A 137 -20.97 14.87 7.50
CA VAL A 137 -20.57 16.28 7.70
C VAL A 137 -19.17 16.51 7.16
N ASP A 138 -18.96 17.64 6.45
CA ASP A 138 -17.64 18.08 6.01
C ASP A 138 -16.75 18.41 7.21
N LYS A 139 -15.65 17.70 7.36
CA LYS A 139 -14.63 17.85 8.39
C LYS A 139 -13.24 18.13 7.79
N THR A 140 -13.19 18.57 6.53
CA THR A 140 -11.94 18.82 5.80
C THR A 140 -10.99 19.75 6.56
N ASN A 141 -11.51 20.73 7.28
CA ASN A 141 -10.73 21.64 8.10
C ASN A 141 -10.01 21.00 9.29
N THR A 142 -10.32 19.74 9.62
CA THR A 142 -9.65 18.97 10.66
C THR A 142 -8.51 18.11 10.15
N LEU A 143 -8.31 18.02 8.83
CA LEU A 143 -7.23 17.26 8.22
C LEU A 143 -5.87 17.82 8.64
N THR A 144 -4.97 16.91 8.96
CA THR A 144 -3.56 17.17 9.24
C THR A 144 -2.73 16.04 8.61
N ASP A 145 -1.40 16.17 8.58
CA ASP A 145 -0.50 15.13 8.04
C ASP A 145 -0.65 13.77 8.75
N LYS A 146 -1.26 13.74 9.93
CA LYS A 146 -1.57 12.47 10.64
C LYS A 146 -2.57 11.59 9.89
N PHE A 147 -3.35 12.15 8.97
CA PHE A 147 -4.28 11.41 8.13
C PHE A 147 -3.62 10.82 6.87
N ASN A 148 -2.37 11.18 6.58
CA ASN A 148 -1.62 10.58 5.49
C ASN A 148 -1.41 9.10 5.78
N MET A 149 -1.67 8.26 4.79
CA MET A 149 -1.53 6.82 4.90
C MET A 149 -0.44 6.32 3.97
N LYS A 150 0.31 5.32 4.42
CA LYS A 150 1.29 4.59 3.61
C LYS A 150 0.93 3.11 3.66
N LEU A 151 0.63 2.54 2.49
CA LEU A 151 0.24 1.15 2.35
C LEU A 151 1.35 0.37 1.65
N LEU A 152 1.79 -0.75 2.24
CA LEU A 152 2.34 -1.85 1.46
C LEU A 152 1.15 -2.57 0.82
N PHE A 153 1.13 -2.64 -0.51
CA PHE A 153 0.09 -3.34 -1.25
C PHE A 153 0.74 -4.47 -2.06
N VAL A 154 0.35 -5.68 -1.78
CA VAL A 154 0.84 -6.88 -2.47
C VAL A 154 -0.25 -7.40 -3.37
N TYR A 155 -0.05 -7.24 -4.67
CA TYR A 155 -0.96 -7.75 -5.70
C TYR A 155 -0.82 -9.27 -5.81
N VAL A 156 -1.89 -9.99 -5.56
CA VAL A 156 -1.93 -11.45 -5.64
C VAL A 156 -2.35 -11.91 -7.04
N ASP A 157 -3.51 -11.45 -7.48
CA ASP A 157 -4.08 -11.72 -8.81
C ASP A 157 -5.06 -10.60 -9.21
N GLU A 158 -5.80 -10.78 -10.31
CA GLU A 158 -6.73 -9.78 -10.83
C GLU A 158 -7.84 -9.38 -9.84
N ASN A 159 -8.16 -10.26 -8.90
CA ASN A 159 -9.27 -10.09 -7.96
C ASN A 159 -8.83 -9.97 -6.50
N ASN A 160 -7.57 -10.25 -6.20
CA ASN A 160 -7.09 -10.37 -4.82
C ASN A 160 -5.81 -9.60 -4.59
N ALA A 161 -5.75 -8.93 -3.44
CA ALA A 161 -4.55 -8.28 -2.93
C ALA A 161 -4.48 -8.41 -1.40
N GLN A 162 -3.31 -8.17 -0.85
CA GLN A 162 -3.12 -7.97 0.58
C GLN A 162 -2.48 -6.60 0.79
N ALA A 163 -2.97 -5.85 1.76
CA ALA A 163 -2.40 -4.56 2.13
C ALA A 163 -2.06 -4.50 3.61
N TYR A 164 -0.98 -3.81 3.93
CA TYR A 164 -0.61 -3.44 5.29
C TYR A 164 -0.52 -1.91 5.38
N ASN A 165 -1.29 -1.34 6.31
CA ASN A 165 -1.29 0.10 6.56
C ASN A 165 -0.28 0.44 7.65
N TYR A 166 0.80 1.13 7.29
CA TYR A 166 1.85 1.54 8.23
C TYR A 166 1.40 2.62 9.23
N THR A 167 0.33 3.33 8.94
CA THR A 167 -0.18 4.38 9.82
C THR A 167 -1.00 3.79 10.97
N THR A 168 -1.81 2.75 10.69
CA THR A 168 -2.69 2.11 11.68
C THR A 168 -2.18 0.75 12.16
N ASN A 169 -1.15 0.19 11.50
CA ASN A 169 -0.61 -1.15 11.70
C ASN A 169 -1.63 -2.29 11.44
N ASP A 170 -2.57 -2.04 10.51
CA ASP A 170 -3.60 -3.00 10.16
C ASP A 170 -3.26 -3.75 8.87
N THR A 171 -3.64 -5.02 8.81
CA THR A 171 -3.55 -5.86 7.61
C THR A 171 -4.93 -6.09 7.03
N TYR A 172 -5.06 -5.91 5.71
CA TYR A 172 -6.29 -6.11 4.97
C TYR A 172 -6.09 -7.16 3.87
N TYR A 173 -7.07 -8.07 3.76
CA TYR A 173 -7.25 -8.87 2.55
C TYR A 173 -8.26 -8.13 1.68
N LEU A 174 -7.86 -7.80 0.46
CA LEU A 174 -8.62 -6.96 -0.44
C LEU A 174 -9.13 -7.79 -1.62
N VAL A 175 -10.39 -7.56 -1.96
CA VAL A 175 -11.04 -8.16 -3.14
C VAL A 175 -11.43 -7.05 -4.10
N LYS A 176 -11.14 -7.23 -5.38
CA LYS A 176 -11.48 -6.26 -6.42
C LYS A 176 -12.98 -6.24 -6.70
N LYS A 177 -13.52 -5.05 -6.91
CA LYS A 177 -14.94 -4.80 -7.24
C LYS A 177 -15.13 -4.32 -8.67
#